data_8d3d8b2fd8c2517035d31f7a1404617e
#
_entry.id   8d3d8b2fd8c2517035d31f7a1404617e
#
_cell.length_a   1.000
_cell.length_b   1.000
_cell.length_c   1.000
_cell.angle_alpha   90.00
_cell.angle_beta   90.00
_cell.angle_gamma   90.00
#
_symmetry.space_group_name_H-M   'P 1'
#
loop_
_entity.id
_entity.type
_entity.pdbx_description
1 polymer ?
#
loop_
_entity_poly.entity_id
_entity_poly.type
_entity_poly.pdbx_seq_one_letter_code
_entity_poly.pdbx_strand_id
1 'polypeptide(L)'
;MLFRSAKRVDAAPERIVSNLPTPGTWQLLNFPAQDLPVGSIVTEIKFGLFGGICHWDGLSITGNIRPEDTLRTDWRDWWKHHGNKPVPFASGELVQAIHKGPDSEEGKKLQDQVHAYFVAWIASDVPKEISQARQAWHSLQTQRQLLDDRITGTMIYKDLDKPRQAHVMLRGQYDAKGEPVQPGTPAALPSIFKTASNTANPDPKPDESKPLTRLDLARWIVSSENPLTPRVTVNRTWQQVFGVGLVKTSDDFGTQGTPPSHPQLLDDLAYHFRANGWDIKALIKELVMTKAFQREAVVSEQSLSADPENRYLARGPRIRLDAEQIRDNALAVSGILNRKLGGLGFRGYQPPNIWEPVGYGDSNTRYYIQQHGDELYRRSLYAYVKRTAPPPFMSNFDAPNRETSCTRREIGRAHV
;
A
#
# COMPACT_ATOMS: atom_id res chain seq x y z
N MET A 1 -5.04 -31.46 -12.94
CA MET A 1 -4.29 -31.67 -11.69
C MET A 1 -3.00 -32.40 -12.05
N LEU A 2 -1.85 -31.85 -11.69
CA LEU A 2 -0.55 -32.39 -12.05
C LEU A 2 0.12 -32.92 -10.78
N PHE A 3 0.51 -34.19 -10.77
CA PHE A 3 1.23 -34.79 -9.67
C PHE A 3 2.68 -35.08 -10.06
N ARG A 4 3.63 -34.67 -9.23
CA ARG A 4 5.03 -35.11 -9.33
C ARG A 4 5.38 -35.99 -8.14
N SER A 5 5.92 -37.17 -8.40
CA SER A 5 6.47 -38.05 -7.36
C SER A 5 7.95 -37.75 -7.13
N ALA A 6 8.40 -37.83 -5.88
CA ALA A 6 9.76 -37.44 -5.47
C ALA A 6 10.88 -38.43 -5.87
N LYS A 7 10.62 -39.51 -6.56
CA LYS A 7 11.70 -40.21 -7.23
C LYS A 7 12.12 -39.38 -8.44
N ARG A 8 13.35 -38.85 -8.43
CA ARG A 8 14.02 -38.31 -9.61
C ARG A 8 14.01 -39.37 -10.72
N VAL A 9 12.95 -39.35 -11.49
CA VAL A 9 12.91 -39.97 -12.81
C VAL A 9 12.61 -38.85 -13.73
N ASP A 10 13.47 -38.62 -14.68
CA ASP A 10 13.32 -37.60 -15.69
C ASP A 10 11.93 -37.65 -16.29
N ALA A 11 11.20 -36.51 -16.20
CA ALA A 11 9.90 -36.29 -16.79
C ALA A 11 8.82 -37.37 -16.50
N ALA A 12 8.26 -37.37 -15.28
CA ALA A 12 6.97 -37.98 -15.08
C ALA A 12 5.90 -37.27 -15.90
N PRO A 13 5.10 -37.96 -16.72
CA PRO A 13 4.10 -37.33 -17.55
C PRO A 13 3.06 -36.63 -16.69
N GLU A 14 2.73 -35.42 -17.08
CA GLU A 14 1.61 -34.67 -16.52
C GLU A 14 0.33 -35.45 -16.77
N ARG A 15 -0.38 -35.81 -15.71
CA ARG A 15 -1.61 -36.59 -15.83
C ARG A 15 -2.83 -35.73 -15.57
N ILE A 16 -3.72 -35.67 -16.55
CA ILE A 16 -5.05 -35.04 -16.38
C ILE A 16 -5.92 -36.01 -15.58
N VAL A 17 -6.34 -35.54 -14.39
CA VAL A 17 -7.09 -36.40 -13.44
C VAL A 17 -8.59 -36.39 -13.73
N SER A 18 -9.15 -35.29 -14.17
CA SER A 18 -10.55 -35.21 -14.59
C SER A 18 -10.82 -33.96 -15.46
N ASN A 19 -11.98 -33.93 -16.09
CA ASN A 19 -12.52 -32.73 -16.72
C ASN A 19 -12.91 -31.71 -15.66
N LEU A 20 -12.90 -30.44 -16.05
CA LEU A 20 -13.35 -29.35 -15.18
C LEU A 20 -14.82 -29.57 -14.77
N PRO A 21 -15.17 -29.30 -13.51
CA PRO A 21 -16.57 -29.32 -13.08
C PRO A 21 -17.39 -28.26 -13.83
N THR A 22 -18.69 -28.45 -13.88
CA THR A 22 -19.60 -27.45 -14.42
C THR A 22 -19.44 -26.14 -13.65
N PRO A 23 -19.37 -24.97 -14.32
CA PRO A 23 -19.24 -23.69 -13.63
C PRO A 23 -20.26 -23.50 -12.52
N GLY A 24 -19.82 -23.04 -11.35
CA GLY A 24 -20.67 -22.83 -10.18
C GLY A 24 -20.98 -24.07 -9.36
N THR A 25 -20.40 -25.23 -9.67
CA THR A 25 -20.58 -26.46 -8.88
C THR A 25 -19.31 -26.89 -8.18
N TRP A 26 -19.45 -27.46 -6.99
CA TRP A 26 -18.36 -28.12 -6.27
C TRP A 26 -18.27 -29.59 -6.67
N GLN A 27 -17.08 -30.07 -6.97
CA GLN A 27 -16.83 -31.46 -7.29
C GLN A 27 -15.67 -32.00 -6.46
N LEU A 28 -15.88 -33.16 -5.83
CA LEU A 28 -14.82 -33.88 -5.14
C LEU A 28 -13.94 -34.59 -6.17
N LEU A 29 -12.66 -34.27 -6.19
CA LEU A 29 -11.67 -34.94 -7.02
C LEU A 29 -10.94 -35.97 -6.17
N ASN A 30 -11.19 -37.25 -6.44
CA ASN A 30 -10.47 -38.38 -5.81
C ASN A 30 -9.36 -38.87 -6.72
N PHE A 31 -8.17 -38.99 -6.16
CA PHE A 31 -7.03 -39.62 -6.82
C PHE A 31 -6.65 -40.89 -6.06
N PRO A 32 -6.93 -42.09 -6.60
CA PRO A 32 -6.61 -43.33 -5.91
C PRO A 32 -5.10 -43.53 -5.80
N ALA A 33 -4.63 -43.84 -4.59
CA ALA A 33 -3.21 -44.06 -4.30
C ALA A 33 -2.56 -45.20 -5.11
N GLN A 34 -3.37 -46.15 -5.58
CA GLN A 34 -2.91 -47.25 -6.45
C GLN A 34 -2.35 -46.75 -7.79
N ASP A 35 -2.65 -45.53 -8.19
CA ASP A 35 -2.12 -44.90 -9.40
C ASP A 35 -0.71 -44.33 -9.20
N LEU A 36 -0.20 -44.30 -7.98
CA LEU A 36 1.16 -43.93 -7.67
C LEU A 36 2.05 -45.18 -7.59
N PRO A 37 3.30 -45.12 -8.07
CA PRO A 37 4.23 -46.23 -7.89
C PRO A 37 4.38 -46.60 -6.42
N VAL A 38 4.50 -47.88 -6.11
CA VAL A 38 4.70 -48.38 -4.74
C VAL A 38 5.96 -47.73 -4.14
N GLY A 39 5.83 -47.16 -2.93
CA GLY A 39 6.92 -46.45 -2.26
C GLY A 39 7.13 -45.00 -2.70
N SER A 40 6.23 -44.46 -3.49
CA SER A 40 6.27 -43.04 -3.85
C SER A 40 5.97 -42.11 -2.65
N ILE A 41 6.72 -41.02 -2.55
CA ILE A 41 6.49 -39.96 -1.58
C ILE A 41 5.95 -38.78 -2.34
N VAL A 42 4.76 -38.30 -2.00
CA VAL A 42 4.21 -37.07 -2.55
C VAL A 42 4.82 -35.87 -1.82
N THR A 43 5.70 -35.14 -2.47
CA THR A 43 6.36 -33.96 -1.92
C THR A 43 5.68 -32.66 -2.33
N GLU A 44 4.97 -32.67 -3.44
CA GLU A 44 4.33 -31.49 -4.00
C GLU A 44 3.07 -31.87 -4.78
N ILE A 45 2.02 -31.08 -4.61
CA ILE A 45 0.81 -31.16 -5.42
C ILE A 45 0.61 -29.81 -6.08
N LYS A 46 0.59 -29.80 -7.42
CA LYS A 46 0.34 -28.58 -8.21
C LYS A 46 -1.04 -28.62 -8.82
N PHE A 47 -1.80 -27.56 -8.57
CA PHE A 47 -3.08 -27.35 -9.21
C PHE A 47 -2.87 -26.41 -10.41
N GLY A 48 -3.14 -26.91 -11.62
CA GLY A 48 -3.08 -26.11 -12.85
C GLY A 48 -4.47 -25.89 -13.42
N LEU A 49 -4.76 -24.67 -13.85
CA LEU A 49 -5.99 -24.30 -14.52
C LEU A 49 -5.64 -23.55 -15.81
N PHE A 50 -6.17 -24.01 -16.93
CA PHE A 50 -6.06 -23.36 -18.22
C PHE A 50 -7.35 -22.56 -18.51
N GLY A 51 -7.31 -21.27 -18.14
CA GLY A 51 -8.44 -20.34 -18.27
C GLY A 51 -9.48 -20.44 -17.15
N GLY A 52 -10.14 -19.35 -16.83
CA GLY A 52 -11.15 -19.27 -15.78
C GLY A 52 -10.60 -19.10 -14.35
N ILE A 53 -11.50 -19.18 -13.37
CA ILE A 53 -11.20 -19.09 -11.94
C ILE A 53 -11.70 -20.39 -11.28
N CYS A 54 -10.88 -21.01 -10.48
CA CYS A 54 -11.24 -22.18 -9.68
C CYS A 54 -10.95 -21.89 -8.21
N HIS A 55 -11.89 -22.28 -7.33
CA HIS A 55 -11.72 -22.25 -5.90
C HIS A 55 -11.44 -23.66 -5.42
N TRP A 56 -10.49 -23.80 -4.50
CA TRP A 56 -10.13 -25.07 -3.88
C TRP A 56 -10.49 -25.00 -2.39
N ASP A 57 -11.23 -26.00 -1.92
CA ASP A 57 -11.61 -26.11 -0.52
C ASP A 57 -11.23 -27.50 -0.02
N GLY A 58 -10.32 -27.52 0.94
CA GLY A 58 -9.85 -28.72 1.61
C GLY A 58 -9.03 -29.67 0.74
N LEU A 59 -7.87 -30.04 1.23
CA LEU A 59 -7.09 -31.16 0.71
C LEU A 59 -6.96 -32.20 1.82
N SER A 60 -7.42 -33.42 1.57
CA SER A 60 -7.19 -34.55 2.46
C SER A 60 -6.45 -35.69 1.74
N ILE A 61 -5.48 -36.31 2.41
CA ILE A 61 -4.77 -37.46 1.93
C ILE A 61 -5.10 -38.59 2.89
N THR A 62 -5.70 -39.68 2.38
CA THR A 62 -5.93 -40.91 3.13
C THR A 62 -4.95 -41.96 2.65
N GLY A 63 -4.26 -42.62 3.57
CA GLY A 63 -3.28 -43.66 3.24
C GLY A 63 -2.90 -44.49 4.46
N ASN A 64 -2.09 -45.51 4.26
CA ASN A 64 -1.54 -46.30 5.37
C ASN A 64 -0.56 -45.44 6.17
N ILE A 65 -0.67 -45.52 7.51
CA ILE A 65 0.23 -44.90 8.46
C ILE A 65 1.64 -45.46 8.23
N ARG A 66 2.62 -44.58 7.97
CA ARG A 66 4.03 -44.94 7.91
C ARG A 66 4.60 -45.18 9.32
N PRO A 67 5.69 -45.93 9.45
CA PRO A 67 6.40 -46.02 10.73
C PRO A 67 6.73 -44.67 11.37
N GLU A 68 6.98 -43.63 10.54
CA GLU A 68 7.20 -42.23 10.98
C GLU A 68 5.97 -41.60 11.64
N ASP A 69 4.77 -42.08 11.37
CA ASP A 69 3.53 -41.62 12.00
C ASP A 69 3.36 -42.22 13.41
N THR A 70 4.06 -43.31 13.75
CA THR A 70 4.12 -43.84 15.12
C THR A 70 4.84 -42.89 16.07
N LEU A 71 5.69 -42.03 15.56
CA LEU A 71 6.29 -40.92 16.35
C LEU A 71 5.26 -39.96 16.96
N ARG A 72 4.02 -40.01 16.49
CA ARG A 72 2.92 -39.17 17.04
C ARG A 72 2.21 -39.83 18.23
N THR A 73 2.56 -41.05 18.58
CA THR A 73 2.01 -41.78 19.74
C THR A 73 2.98 -41.83 20.90
N ASP A 74 4.30 -41.79 20.64
CA ASP A 74 5.32 -41.77 21.67
C ASP A 74 6.08 -40.43 21.62
N TRP A 75 5.91 -39.61 22.70
CA TRP A 75 6.51 -38.30 22.78
C TRP A 75 8.03 -38.31 22.93
N ARG A 76 8.60 -39.38 23.55
CA ARG A 76 10.06 -39.48 23.71
C ARG A 76 10.72 -39.83 22.39
N ASP A 77 10.13 -40.71 21.63
CA ASP A 77 10.60 -41.06 20.29
C ASP A 77 10.42 -39.90 19.32
N TRP A 78 9.28 -39.20 19.40
CA TRP A 78 9.12 -37.95 18.64
C TRP A 78 10.21 -36.96 18.97
N TRP A 79 10.49 -36.72 20.26
CA TRP A 79 11.47 -35.72 20.69
C TRP A 79 12.89 -36.07 20.22
N LYS A 80 13.32 -37.31 20.36
CA LYS A 80 14.63 -37.81 19.87
C LYS A 80 14.83 -37.58 18.36
N HIS A 81 13.77 -37.75 17.58
CA HIS A 81 13.83 -37.67 16.11
C HIS A 81 13.39 -36.29 15.54
N HIS A 82 12.98 -35.36 16.39
CA HIS A 82 12.51 -34.05 15.92
C HIS A 82 13.61 -33.23 15.27
N GLY A 83 14.80 -33.21 15.85
CA GLY A 83 15.94 -32.42 15.37
C GLY A 83 15.61 -30.93 15.31
N ASN A 84 16.16 -30.23 14.32
CA ASN A 84 15.96 -28.79 14.12
C ASN A 84 14.70 -28.44 13.26
N LYS A 85 13.70 -29.29 13.24
CA LYS A 85 12.43 -29.01 12.54
C LYS A 85 11.70 -27.85 13.23
N PRO A 86 10.87 -27.09 12.49
CA PRO A 86 10.08 -26.01 13.08
C PRO A 86 9.19 -26.50 14.24
N VAL A 87 9.16 -25.74 15.34
CA VAL A 87 8.35 -25.98 16.53
C VAL A 87 7.35 -24.83 16.67
N PRO A 88 6.21 -24.86 15.94
CA PRO A 88 5.25 -23.78 15.97
C PRO A 88 4.63 -23.62 17.35
N PHE A 89 4.35 -22.37 17.75
CA PHE A 89 3.66 -22.01 19.00
C PHE A 89 4.40 -22.29 20.31
N ALA A 90 5.68 -22.65 20.25
CA ALA A 90 6.51 -22.84 21.43
C ALA A 90 7.26 -21.54 21.79
N SER A 91 7.55 -21.34 23.09
CA SER A 91 8.46 -20.27 23.54
C SER A 91 9.88 -20.54 23.06
N GLY A 92 10.72 -19.51 23.00
CA GLY A 92 12.11 -19.65 22.55
C GLY A 92 12.91 -20.67 23.39
N GLU A 93 12.68 -20.72 24.70
CA GLU A 93 13.32 -21.70 25.60
C GLU A 93 12.85 -23.13 25.31
N LEU A 94 11.55 -23.33 25.08
CA LEU A 94 10.97 -24.62 24.75
C LEU A 94 11.44 -25.12 23.38
N VAL A 95 11.57 -24.22 22.39
CA VAL A 95 12.17 -24.54 21.09
C VAL A 95 13.59 -25.05 21.24
N GLN A 96 14.42 -24.38 22.05
CA GLN A 96 15.79 -24.80 22.29
C GLN A 96 15.86 -26.17 22.99
N ALA A 97 15.01 -26.39 23.98
CA ALA A 97 14.94 -27.69 24.67
C ALA A 97 14.54 -28.85 23.71
N ILE A 98 13.56 -28.59 22.82
CA ILE A 98 13.14 -29.57 21.82
C ILE A 98 14.27 -29.87 20.82
N HIS A 99 14.94 -28.84 20.30
CA HIS A 99 16.01 -29.01 19.31
C HIS A 99 17.26 -29.68 19.90
N LYS A 100 17.63 -29.39 21.14
CA LYS A 100 18.79 -30.00 21.82
C LYS A 100 18.52 -31.45 22.25
N GLY A 101 17.26 -31.85 22.33
CA GLY A 101 16.85 -33.22 22.65
C GLY A 101 16.78 -33.55 24.14
N PRO A 102 16.29 -34.76 24.48
CA PRO A 102 15.97 -35.14 25.85
C PRO A 102 17.19 -35.28 26.78
N ASP A 103 18.36 -35.50 26.23
CA ASP A 103 19.59 -35.75 27.04
C ASP A 103 20.30 -34.42 27.40
N SER A 104 19.89 -33.30 26.83
CA SER A 104 20.42 -31.97 27.12
C SER A 104 19.99 -31.47 28.51
N GLU A 105 20.73 -30.54 29.09
CA GLU A 105 20.38 -29.92 30.37
C GLU A 105 19.08 -29.16 30.30
N GLU A 106 18.86 -28.42 29.19
CA GLU A 106 17.63 -27.67 28.92
C GLU A 106 16.47 -28.62 28.70
N GLY A 107 16.69 -29.73 28.00
CA GLY A 107 15.71 -30.79 27.80
C GLY A 107 15.24 -31.39 29.12
N LYS A 108 16.16 -31.80 29.97
CA LYS A 108 15.83 -32.36 31.30
C LYS A 108 15.05 -31.39 32.16
N LYS A 109 15.38 -30.09 32.11
CA LYS A 109 14.71 -29.03 32.86
C LYS A 109 13.28 -28.77 32.39
N LEU A 110 13.02 -28.90 31.10
CA LEU A 110 11.73 -28.56 30.47
C LEU A 110 10.95 -29.78 29.99
N GLN A 111 11.30 -30.97 30.44
CA GLN A 111 10.72 -32.24 30.01
C GLN A 111 9.19 -32.26 30.09
N ASP A 112 8.60 -31.76 31.18
CA ASP A 112 7.16 -31.73 31.36
C ASP A 112 6.47 -30.77 30.37
N GLN A 113 7.14 -29.65 30.06
CA GLN A 113 6.63 -28.69 29.08
C GLN A 113 6.74 -29.25 27.65
N VAL A 114 7.79 -30.00 27.32
CA VAL A 114 7.94 -30.70 26.04
C VAL A 114 6.85 -31.76 25.90
N HIS A 115 6.56 -32.52 26.96
CA HIS A 115 5.47 -33.50 26.95
C HIS A 115 4.09 -32.80 26.78
N ALA A 116 3.84 -31.74 27.51
CA ALA A 116 2.61 -30.96 27.37
C ALA A 116 2.46 -30.39 25.95
N TYR A 117 3.54 -29.88 25.35
CA TYR A 117 3.57 -29.44 23.96
C TYR A 117 3.24 -30.56 22.99
N PHE A 118 3.87 -31.74 23.18
CA PHE A 118 3.59 -32.92 22.36
C PHE A 118 2.10 -33.30 22.42
N VAL A 119 1.53 -33.42 23.61
CA VAL A 119 0.10 -33.71 23.81
C VAL A 119 -0.79 -32.62 23.21
N ALA A 120 -0.42 -31.36 23.36
CA ALA A 120 -1.21 -30.27 22.85
C ALA A 120 -1.19 -30.17 21.31
N TRP A 121 -0.08 -30.48 20.64
CA TRP A 121 0.09 -30.14 19.23
C TRP A 121 0.46 -31.29 18.29
N ILE A 122 1.06 -32.36 18.78
CA ILE A 122 1.66 -33.40 17.93
C ILE A 122 0.89 -34.72 18.05
N ALA A 123 0.58 -35.18 19.26
CA ALA A 123 -0.05 -36.49 19.50
C ALA A 123 -1.31 -36.67 18.65
N SER A 124 -1.45 -37.86 18.05
CA SER A 124 -2.62 -38.24 17.24
C SER A 124 -3.76 -38.82 18.11
N ASP A 125 -3.40 -39.54 19.17
CA ASP A 125 -4.36 -40.14 20.12
C ASP A 125 -4.46 -39.23 21.35
N VAL A 126 -5.48 -38.35 21.35
CA VAL A 126 -5.72 -37.38 22.42
C VAL A 126 -7.21 -37.37 22.81
N PRO A 127 -7.55 -37.01 24.06
CA PRO A 127 -8.92 -36.80 24.47
C PRO A 127 -9.69 -35.89 23.53
N LYS A 128 -10.99 -36.14 23.42
CA LYS A 128 -11.88 -35.42 22.50
C LYS A 128 -11.86 -33.90 22.75
N GLU A 129 -11.71 -33.48 23.97
CA GLU A 129 -11.61 -32.08 24.40
C GLU A 129 -10.38 -31.39 23.80
N ILE A 130 -9.22 -32.07 23.79
CA ILE A 130 -8.00 -31.55 23.19
C ILE A 130 -8.14 -31.47 21.66
N SER A 131 -8.72 -32.48 21.04
CA SER A 131 -8.98 -32.47 19.59
C SER A 131 -9.90 -31.31 19.20
N GLN A 132 -10.97 -31.10 19.96
CA GLN A 132 -11.89 -29.97 19.74
C GLN A 132 -11.20 -28.61 19.95
N ALA A 133 -10.40 -28.49 21.01
CA ALA A 133 -9.64 -27.25 21.27
C ALA A 133 -8.64 -26.93 20.13
N ARG A 134 -7.95 -27.94 19.57
CA ARG A 134 -7.09 -27.76 18.39
C ARG A 134 -7.88 -27.26 17.18
N GLN A 135 -9.03 -27.87 16.89
CA GLN A 135 -9.88 -27.46 15.77
C GLN A 135 -10.38 -26.03 15.94
N ALA A 136 -10.84 -25.68 17.15
CA ALA A 136 -11.26 -24.33 17.46
C ALA A 136 -10.12 -23.31 17.30
N TRP A 137 -8.93 -23.66 17.78
CA TRP A 137 -7.74 -22.83 17.64
C TRP A 137 -7.34 -22.61 16.17
N HIS A 138 -7.31 -23.67 15.35
CA HIS A 138 -7.04 -23.55 13.92
C HIS A 138 -8.08 -22.68 13.20
N SER A 139 -9.35 -22.85 13.55
CA SER A 139 -10.43 -22.00 13.01
C SER A 139 -10.21 -20.52 13.35
N LEU A 140 -9.89 -20.23 14.61
CA LEU A 140 -9.62 -18.86 15.06
C LEU A 140 -8.36 -18.27 14.39
N GLN A 141 -7.31 -19.05 14.21
CA GLN A 141 -6.12 -18.61 13.47
C GLN A 141 -6.43 -18.30 12.01
N THR A 142 -7.21 -19.14 11.36
CA THR A 142 -7.67 -18.89 9.99
C THR A 142 -8.52 -17.60 9.90
N GLN A 143 -9.46 -17.43 10.84
CA GLN A 143 -10.27 -16.22 10.91
C GLN A 143 -9.41 -14.98 11.15
N ARG A 144 -8.44 -15.06 12.06
CA ARG A 144 -7.48 -13.98 12.30
C ARG A 144 -6.70 -13.66 11.04
N GLN A 145 -6.14 -14.66 10.35
CA GLN A 145 -5.41 -14.44 9.10
C GLN A 145 -6.28 -13.76 8.04
N LEU A 146 -7.52 -14.23 7.87
CA LEU A 146 -8.46 -13.61 6.94
C LEU A 146 -8.80 -12.15 7.30
N LEU A 147 -8.83 -11.83 8.60
CA LEU A 147 -8.98 -10.44 9.05
C LEU A 147 -7.73 -9.62 8.78
N ASP A 148 -6.54 -10.15 9.13
CA ASP A 148 -5.26 -9.49 8.89
C ASP A 148 -5.05 -9.20 7.39
N ASP A 149 -5.42 -10.14 6.51
CA ASP A 149 -5.35 -9.97 5.05
C ASP A 149 -6.30 -8.87 4.52
N ARG A 150 -7.38 -8.58 5.25
CA ARG A 150 -8.30 -7.48 4.93
C ARG A 150 -7.83 -6.12 5.42
N ILE A 151 -6.97 -6.10 6.43
CA ILE A 151 -6.43 -4.85 6.98
C ILE A 151 -5.31 -4.38 6.07
N THR A 152 -5.57 -3.27 5.39
CA THR A 152 -4.54 -2.64 4.57
C THR A 152 -3.52 -1.97 5.48
N GLY A 153 -2.38 -2.61 5.66
CA GLY A 153 -1.25 -2.02 6.35
C GLY A 153 -0.56 -0.96 5.50
N THR A 154 -0.15 0.13 6.11
CA THR A 154 0.74 1.11 5.49
C THR A 154 2.00 1.28 6.33
N MET A 155 3.13 1.51 5.65
CA MET A 155 4.36 1.83 6.35
C MET A 155 4.30 3.25 6.88
N ILE A 156 4.59 3.41 8.16
CA ILE A 156 4.71 4.72 8.80
C ILE A 156 6.16 4.96 9.23
N TYR A 157 6.56 6.22 9.24
CA TYR A 157 7.83 6.61 9.83
C TYR A 157 7.72 6.60 11.35
N LYS A 158 8.73 6.00 12.00
CA LYS A 158 8.94 6.08 13.45
C LYS A 158 10.22 6.88 13.72
N ASP A 159 10.17 7.79 14.67
CA ASP A 159 11.34 8.51 15.08
C ASP A 159 12.33 7.57 15.78
N LEU A 160 13.62 7.79 15.57
CA LEU A 160 14.65 7.04 16.26
C LEU A 160 14.70 7.45 17.74
N ASP A 161 14.94 6.50 18.64
CA ASP A 161 15.08 6.76 20.06
C ASP A 161 16.24 7.74 20.35
N LYS A 162 17.29 7.68 19.52
CA LYS A 162 18.38 8.65 19.45
C LYS A 162 18.43 9.24 18.04
N PRO A 163 18.02 10.50 17.85
CA PRO A 163 18.17 11.19 16.58
C PRO A 163 19.64 11.26 16.14
N ARG A 164 19.89 11.11 14.85
CA ARG A 164 21.25 11.32 14.33
C ARG A 164 21.59 12.81 14.37
N GLN A 165 22.83 13.13 14.76
CA GLN A 165 23.34 14.50 14.68
C GLN A 165 23.38 14.92 13.20
N ALA A 166 22.68 16.00 12.87
CA ALA A 166 22.72 16.62 11.55
C ALA A 166 23.93 17.57 11.45
N HIS A 167 24.47 17.70 10.25
CA HIS A 167 25.61 18.57 9.95
C HIS A 167 25.35 19.36 8.68
N VAL A 168 25.97 20.51 8.58
CA VAL A 168 26.10 21.22 7.29
C VAL A 168 26.92 20.33 6.36
N MET A 169 26.41 20.02 5.17
CA MET A 169 27.15 19.25 4.17
C MET A 169 27.99 20.20 3.30
N LEU A 170 29.32 20.08 3.41
CA LEU A 170 30.23 20.94 2.66
C LEU A 170 30.06 20.63 1.15
N ARG A 171 29.73 21.69 0.38
CA ARG A 171 29.43 21.58 -1.07
C ARG A 171 28.33 20.56 -1.40
N GLY A 172 27.45 20.22 -0.46
CA GLY A 172 26.40 19.24 -0.64
C GLY A 172 26.84 17.78 -0.64
N GLN A 173 28.13 17.49 -0.36
CA GLN A 173 28.67 16.13 -0.31
C GLN A 173 28.28 15.43 1.00
N TYR A 174 27.64 14.23 0.89
CA TYR A 174 27.10 13.53 2.05
C TYR A 174 28.15 13.03 3.04
N ASP A 175 29.38 12.83 2.60
CA ASP A 175 30.53 12.39 3.37
C ASP A 175 31.39 13.54 3.94
N ALA A 176 31.25 14.77 3.38
CA ALA A 176 31.94 15.95 3.81
C ALA A 176 31.11 16.74 4.85
N LYS A 177 31.18 16.30 6.12
CA LYS A 177 30.46 16.89 7.24
C LYS A 177 31.15 18.14 7.75
N GLY A 178 30.42 19.26 7.79
CA GLY A 178 30.82 20.50 8.44
C GLY A 178 30.32 20.57 9.90
N GLU A 179 30.00 21.77 10.35
CA GLU A 179 29.51 22.01 11.70
C GLU A 179 28.21 21.27 12.04
N PRO A 180 28.01 20.83 13.29
CA PRO A 180 26.75 20.22 13.69
C PRO A 180 25.65 21.29 13.75
N VAL A 181 24.45 20.91 13.34
CA VAL A 181 23.27 21.79 13.36
C VAL A 181 22.13 21.15 14.14
N GLN A 182 21.29 21.98 14.72
CA GLN A 182 20.06 21.55 15.38
C GLN A 182 18.86 21.77 14.46
N PRO A 183 17.79 20.97 14.62
CA PRO A 183 16.53 21.20 13.91
C PRO A 183 15.98 22.60 14.23
N GLY A 184 15.47 23.28 13.19
CA GLY A 184 14.91 24.62 13.34
C GLY A 184 14.09 25.00 12.10
N THR A 185 13.55 26.20 12.13
CA THR A 185 12.80 26.79 11.01
C THR A 185 13.62 27.91 10.36
N PRO A 186 13.38 28.22 9.05
CA PRO A 186 14.06 29.30 8.38
C PRO A 186 13.88 30.63 9.14
N ALA A 187 14.95 31.43 9.26
CA ALA A 187 14.92 32.69 10.00
C ALA A 187 13.91 33.73 9.48
N ALA A 188 13.54 33.64 8.21
CA ALA A 188 12.53 34.52 7.58
C ALA A 188 11.09 34.14 7.97
N LEU A 189 10.87 32.99 8.62
CA LEU A 189 9.56 32.52 9.03
C LEU A 189 9.46 32.47 10.57
N PRO A 190 8.24 32.47 11.12
CA PRO A 190 8.03 32.34 12.57
C PRO A 190 8.77 31.13 13.13
N SER A 191 9.41 31.31 14.27
CA SER A 191 10.12 30.21 14.94
C SER A 191 9.17 29.15 15.44
N ILE A 192 9.53 27.86 15.24
CA ILE A 192 8.78 26.72 15.76
C ILE A 192 8.56 26.77 17.28
N PHE A 193 9.51 27.39 18.01
CA PHE A 193 9.41 27.56 19.46
C PHE A 193 8.52 28.74 19.90
N LYS A 194 8.20 29.66 18.98
CA LYS A 194 7.39 30.85 19.28
C LYS A 194 5.94 30.75 18.84
N THR A 195 5.55 29.60 18.28
CA THR A 195 4.20 29.41 17.74
C THR A 195 3.18 29.58 18.85
N ALA A 196 2.61 30.78 18.93
CA ALA A 196 1.49 31.04 19.83
C ALA A 196 0.22 30.54 19.17
N SER A 197 -0.50 29.67 19.84
CA SER A 197 -1.80 29.26 19.38
C SER A 197 -2.83 30.34 19.75
N ASN A 198 -3.42 30.93 18.74
CA ASN A 198 -4.65 31.76 18.88
C ASN A 198 -5.91 30.90 18.73
N THR A 199 -5.81 29.60 18.97
CA THR A 199 -6.96 28.69 18.93
C THR A 199 -7.56 28.52 20.32
N ALA A 200 -8.87 28.30 20.41
CA ALA A 200 -9.57 28.04 21.66
C ALA A 200 -9.00 26.82 22.45
N ASN A 201 -8.12 26.05 21.82
CA ASN A 201 -7.41 24.92 22.40
C ASN A 201 -5.94 25.01 22.00
N PRO A 202 -5.11 25.76 22.76
CA PRO A 202 -3.73 26.00 22.39
C PRO A 202 -2.91 24.71 22.39
N ASP A 203 -2.32 24.37 21.24
CA ASP A 203 -1.33 23.29 21.17
C ASP A 203 -0.15 23.62 22.10
N PRO A 204 0.36 22.63 22.87
CA PRO A 204 1.49 22.86 23.72
C PRO A 204 2.70 23.32 22.90
N LYS A 205 3.36 24.39 23.35
CA LYS A 205 4.63 24.80 22.75
C LYS A 205 5.67 23.69 22.89
N PRO A 206 6.51 23.48 21.87
CA PRO A 206 7.65 22.59 22.03
C PRO A 206 8.51 23.05 23.21
N ASP A 207 8.87 22.07 24.03
CA ASP A 207 9.81 22.28 25.13
C ASP A 207 11.22 22.43 24.55
N GLU A 208 11.82 23.61 24.71
CA GLU A 208 13.18 23.89 24.18
C GLU A 208 14.25 22.96 24.75
N SER A 209 13.96 22.28 25.88
CA SER A 209 14.86 21.29 26.49
C SER A 209 14.78 19.92 25.82
N LYS A 210 13.77 19.68 24.96
CA LYS A 210 13.56 18.41 24.29
C LYS A 210 13.84 18.51 22.78
N PRO A 211 14.31 17.42 22.15
CA PRO A 211 14.48 17.38 20.72
C PRO A 211 13.13 17.55 20.02
N LEU A 212 13.10 18.37 18.97
CA LEU A 212 11.93 18.58 18.13
C LEU A 212 11.50 17.27 17.45
N THR A 213 10.19 17.08 17.38
CA THR A 213 9.56 15.92 16.75
C THR A 213 8.89 16.30 15.43
N ARG A 214 8.50 15.31 14.63
CA ARG A 214 7.68 15.52 13.43
C ARG A 214 6.30 16.11 13.74
N LEU A 215 5.78 15.86 14.94
CA LEU A 215 4.53 16.47 15.38
C LEU A 215 4.68 17.98 15.60
N ASP A 216 5.81 18.42 16.15
CA ASP A 216 6.09 19.84 16.32
C ASP A 216 6.20 20.55 14.97
N LEU A 217 6.87 19.91 14.01
CA LEU A 217 6.90 20.40 12.62
C LEU A 217 5.50 20.47 11.99
N ALA A 218 4.68 19.45 12.18
CA ALA A 218 3.31 19.43 11.65
C ALA A 218 2.46 20.58 12.24
N ARG A 219 2.55 20.81 13.54
CA ARG A 219 1.87 21.91 14.21
C ARG A 219 2.34 23.28 13.69
N TRP A 220 3.65 23.42 13.50
CA TRP A 220 4.20 24.65 12.94
C TRP A 220 3.73 24.91 11.51
N ILE A 221 3.66 23.87 10.66
CA ILE A 221 3.19 23.99 9.27
C ILE A 221 1.77 24.55 9.22
N VAL A 222 0.87 24.10 10.11
CA VAL A 222 -0.54 24.53 10.12
C VAL A 222 -0.81 25.69 11.08
N SER A 223 0.22 26.22 11.71
CA SER A 223 0.03 27.30 12.68
C SER A 223 -0.55 28.57 12.04
N SER A 224 -1.26 29.37 12.85
CA SER A 224 -1.84 30.63 12.41
C SER A 224 -0.80 31.66 11.99
N GLU A 225 0.43 31.51 12.48
CA GLU A 225 1.52 32.44 12.17
C GLU A 225 2.31 32.06 10.91
N ASN A 226 2.13 30.82 10.42
CA ASN A 226 2.79 30.41 9.19
C ASN A 226 2.07 31.01 7.96
N PRO A 227 2.70 31.95 7.26
CA PRO A 227 2.05 32.65 6.17
C PRO A 227 2.03 31.87 4.86
N LEU A 228 2.86 30.85 4.73
CA LEU A 228 3.08 30.15 3.45
C LEU A 228 2.09 29.04 3.19
N THR A 229 1.84 28.18 4.18
CA THR A 229 1.02 26.98 3.97
C THR A 229 -0.37 27.27 3.40
N PRO A 230 -1.15 28.24 3.95
CA PRO A 230 -2.47 28.53 3.39
C PRO A 230 -2.36 29.14 1.98
N ARG A 231 -1.40 30.02 1.72
CA ARG A 231 -1.20 30.64 0.37
C ARG A 231 -0.85 29.57 -0.68
N VAL A 232 0.07 28.67 -0.36
CA VAL A 232 0.47 27.60 -1.28
C VAL A 232 -0.70 26.65 -1.55
N THR A 233 -1.47 26.28 -0.52
CA THR A 233 -2.63 25.41 -0.66
C THR A 233 -3.72 26.04 -1.51
N VAL A 234 -4.05 27.29 -1.24
CA VAL A 234 -5.02 28.08 -2.03
C VAL A 234 -4.55 28.21 -3.48
N ASN A 235 -3.28 28.54 -3.70
CA ASN A 235 -2.74 28.70 -5.05
C ASN A 235 -2.81 27.39 -5.87
N ARG A 236 -2.51 26.26 -5.25
CA ARG A 236 -2.63 24.93 -5.90
C ARG A 236 -4.08 24.57 -6.20
N THR A 237 -5.00 24.86 -5.28
CA THR A 237 -6.44 24.62 -5.50
C THR A 237 -6.96 25.56 -6.61
N TRP A 238 -6.55 26.82 -6.60
CA TRP A 238 -6.85 27.77 -7.67
C TRP A 238 -6.35 27.28 -9.02
N GLN A 239 -5.12 26.81 -9.09
CA GLN A 239 -4.53 26.26 -10.31
C GLN A 239 -5.34 25.07 -10.88
N GLN A 240 -5.86 24.20 -10.01
CA GLN A 240 -6.71 23.10 -10.42
C GLN A 240 -8.04 23.57 -11.02
N VAL A 241 -8.58 24.68 -10.54
CA VAL A 241 -9.88 25.21 -10.99
C VAL A 241 -9.72 26.13 -12.21
N PHE A 242 -8.71 27.02 -12.22
CA PHE A 242 -8.53 28.04 -13.24
C PHE A 242 -7.41 27.76 -14.24
N GLY A 243 -6.62 26.72 -14.01
CA GLY A 243 -5.54 26.28 -14.90
C GLY A 243 -4.18 26.87 -14.58
N VAL A 244 -4.08 28.15 -14.26
CA VAL A 244 -2.83 28.80 -13.85
C VAL A 244 -3.00 29.35 -12.44
N GLY A 245 -2.01 29.15 -11.57
CA GLY A 245 -2.04 29.69 -10.20
C GLY A 245 -2.02 31.23 -10.17
N LEU A 246 -2.54 31.81 -9.10
CA LEU A 246 -2.34 33.26 -8.82
C LEU A 246 -0.85 33.58 -8.78
N VAL A 247 -0.06 32.70 -8.15
CA VAL A 247 1.40 32.61 -8.34
C VAL A 247 1.65 31.54 -9.40
N LYS A 248 2.18 31.93 -10.55
CA LYS A 248 2.39 31.04 -11.69
C LYS A 248 3.40 29.94 -11.38
N THR A 249 4.45 30.27 -10.67
CA THR A 249 5.49 29.35 -10.17
C THR A 249 5.00 28.68 -8.87
N SER A 250 4.08 27.70 -8.98
CA SER A 250 3.42 27.07 -7.82
C SER A 250 4.35 26.31 -6.89
N ASP A 251 5.57 26.03 -7.31
CA ASP A 251 6.65 25.38 -6.57
C ASP A 251 7.69 26.37 -6.02
N ASP A 252 7.61 27.64 -6.43
CA ASP A 252 8.51 28.67 -5.98
C ASP A 252 7.75 29.98 -5.65
N PHE A 253 7.60 30.25 -4.37
CA PHE A 253 7.05 31.47 -3.79
C PHE A 253 8.15 32.40 -3.32
N GLY A 254 9.39 32.10 -3.64
CA GLY A 254 10.56 32.90 -3.27
C GLY A 254 10.90 33.95 -4.29
N THR A 255 12.12 34.50 -4.15
CA THR A 255 12.62 35.62 -4.95
C THR A 255 12.82 35.29 -6.43
N GLN A 256 12.94 34.01 -6.78
CA GLN A 256 13.06 33.59 -8.20
C GLN A 256 11.70 33.26 -8.80
N GLY A 257 10.66 33.13 -7.98
CA GLY A 257 9.29 32.91 -8.42
C GLY A 257 8.65 34.16 -9.02
N THR A 258 7.49 33.97 -9.69
CA THR A 258 6.70 35.08 -10.19
C THR A 258 5.82 35.63 -9.07
N PRO A 259 5.69 36.95 -8.95
CA PRO A 259 4.74 37.55 -8.00
C PRO A 259 3.30 37.14 -8.33
N PRO A 260 2.40 37.15 -7.35
CA PRO A 260 1.01 36.80 -7.58
C PRO A 260 0.34 37.86 -8.48
N SER A 261 -0.53 37.42 -9.41
CA SER A 261 -1.31 38.29 -10.28
C SER A 261 -2.30 39.18 -9.48
N HIS A 262 -2.83 38.63 -8.38
CA HIS A 262 -3.81 39.25 -7.50
C HIS A 262 -3.40 39.02 -6.03
N PRO A 263 -2.43 39.78 -5.48
CA PRO A 263 -1.87 39.54 -4.15
C PRO A 263 -2.93 39.62 -3.04
N GLN A 264 -3.79 40.60 -3.05
CA GLN A 264 -4.84 40.77 -2.05
C GLN A 264 -5.84 39.60 -2.07
N LEU A 265 -6.23 39.12 -3.26
CA LEU A 265 -7.12 37.97 -3.40
C LEU A 265 -6.48 36.72 -2.84
N LEU A 266 -5.17 36.47 -3.10
CA LEU A 266 -4.46 35.33 -2.56
C LEU A 266 -4.43 35.37 -1.03
N ASP A 267 -4.18 36.55 -0.45
CA ASP A 267 -4.12 36.74 0.99
C ASP A 267 -5.49 36.53 1.66
N ASP A 268 -6.54 37.06 1.05
CA ASP A 268 -7.92 36.97 1.51
C ASP A 268 -8.42 35.53 1.50
N LEU A 269 -8.24 34.86 0.38
CA LEU A 269 -8.57 33.40 0.26
C LEU A 269 -7.77 32.56 1.25
N ALA A 270 -6.48 32.85 1.44
CA ALA A 270 -5.63 32.10 2.39
C ALA A 270 -6.09 32.32 3.84
N TYR A 271 -6.47 33.55 4.19
CA TYR A 271 -7.01 33.86 5.50
C TYR A 271 -8.33 33.13 5.76
N HIS A 272 -9.29 33.23 4.83
CA HIS A 272 -10.60 32.59 4.96
C HIS A 272 -10.49 31.04 4.97
N PHE A 273 -9.64 30.49 4.10
CA PHE A 273 -9.40 29.03 4.07
C PHE A 273 -8.91 28.49 5.42
N ARG A 274 -7.96 29.17 6.04
CA ARG A 274 -7.46 28.82 7.37
C ARG A 274 -8.52 29.04 8.45
N ALA A 275 -9.20 30.19 8.45
CA ALA A 275 -10.25 30.53 9.42
C ALA A 275 -11.42 29.52 9.39
N ASN A 276 -11.73 28.97 8.22
CA ASN A 276 -12.75 27.95 8.01
C ASN A 276 -12.25 26.52 8.26
N GLY A 277 -11.15 26.33 9.00
CA GLY A 277 -10.68 25.02 9.42
C GLY A 277 -10.04 24.20 8.31
N TRP A 278 -9.43 24.82 7.31
CA TRP A 278 -8.74 24.15 6.20
C TRP A 278 -9.66 23.28 5.32
N ASP A 279 -10.92 23.68 5.16
CA ASP A 279 -11.92 22.96 4.36
C ASP A 279 -11.69 23.19 2.86
N ILE A 280 -10.99 22.23 2.22
CA ILE A 280 -10.71 22.23 0.78
C ILE A 280 -12.01 22.17 -0.04
N LYS A 281 -13.04 21.47 0.43
CA LYS A 281 -14.31 21.37 -0.32
C LYS A 281 -15.07 22.69 -0.32
N ALA A 282 -15.07 23.38 0.81
CA ALA A 282 -15.63 24.73 0.91
C ALA A 282 -14.89 25.70 -0.01
N LEU A 283 -13.54 25.66 -0.01
CA LEU A 283 -12.72 26.47 -0.91
C LEU A 283 -13.03 26.20 -2.39
N ILE A 284 -13.07 24.93 -2.81
CA ILE A 284 -13.42 24.58 -4.19
C ILE A 284 -14.82 25.09 -4.55
N LYS A 285 -15.79 24.92 -3.66
CA LYS A 285 -17.14 25.41 -3.87
C LYS A 285 -17.16 26.94 -4.04
N GLU A 286 -16.45 27.67 -3.20
CA GLU A 286 -16.30 29.12 -3.30
C GLU A 286 -15.76 29.52 -4.67
N LEU A 287 -14.67 28.89 -5.13
CA LEU A 287 -14.04 29.18 -6.42
C LEU A 287 -14.96 28.92 -7.61
N VAL A 288 -15.63 27.77 -7.66
CA VAL A 288 -16.51 27.42 -8.81
C VAL A 288 -17.82 28.22 -8.81
N MET A 289 -18.22 28.79 -7.68
CA MET A 289 -19.38 29.66 -7.58
C MET A 289 -19.10 31.12 -7.97
N THR A 290 -17.82 31.48 -8.20
CA THR A 290 -17.45 32.85 -8.62
C THR A 290 -17.95 33.15 -10.04
N LYS A 291 -18.29 34.41 -10.28
CA LYS A 291 -18.59 34.86 -11.64
C LYS A 291 -17.43 34.66 -12.62
N ALA A 292 -16.21 34.68 -12.14
CA ALA A 292 -15.00 34.41 -12.94
C ALA A 292 -14.99 33.01 -13.52
N PHE A 293 -15.34 32.00 -12.72
CA PHE A 293 -15.42 30.60 -13.17
C PHE A 293 -16.60 30.37 -14.12
N GLN A 294 -17.74 31.04 -13.89
CA GLN A 294 -18.98 30.88 -14.64
C GLN A 294 -19.02 31.66 -15.96
N ARG A 295 -17.96 32.40 -16.30
CA ARG A 295 -17.85 33.09 -17.59
C ARG A 295 -17.78 32.09 -18.74
N GLU A 296 -18.24 32.53 -19.92
CA GLU A 296 -18.04 31.73 -21.15
C GLU A 296 -16.54 31.54 -21.44
N ALA A 297 -16.18 30.37 -21.93
CA ALA A 297 -14.81 30.03 -22.30
C ALA A 297 -14.48 30.41 -23.76
N VAL A 298 -15.28 31.30 -24.37
CA VAL A 298 -15.05 31.78 -25.73
C VAL A 298 -13.81 32.69 -25.77
N VAL A 299 -12.97 32.47 -26.76
CA VAL A 299 -11.70 33.18 -26.92
C VAL A 299 -11.79 34.07 -28.17
N SER A 300 -11.66 35.38 -28.02
CA SER A 300 -11.42 36.28 -29.14
C SER A 300 -9.91 36.44 -29.36
N GLU A 301 -9.50 36.70 -30.61
CA GLU A 301 -8.08 36.99 -30.93
C GLU A 301 -7.51 38.09 -30.08
N GLN A 302 -8.29 39.15 -29.85
CA GLN A 302 -7.89 40.26 -28.99
C GLN A 302 -7.65 39.82 -27.55
N SER A 303 -8.53 38.99 -26.96
CA SER A 303 -8.36 38.52 -25.60
C SER A 303 -7.20 37.52 -25.47
N LEU A 304 -6.95 36.70 -26.53
CA LEU A 304 -5.85 35.76 -26.57
C LEU A 304 -4.50 36.51 -26.68
N SER A 305 -4.41 37.55 -27.49
CA SER A 305 -3.18 38.34 -27.60
C SER A 305 -2.86 39.16 -26.35
N ALA A 306 -3.88 39.68 -25.67
CA ALA A 306 -3.70 40.48 -24.46
C ALA A 306 -3.38 39.66 -23.20
N ASP A 307 -4.04 38.51 -23.04
CA ASP A 307 -3.88 37.61 -21.88
C ASP A 307 -3.99 36.16 -22.32
N PRO A 308 -2.92 35.57 -22.91
CA PRO A 308 -2.93 34.20 -23.42
C PRO A 308 -3.29 33.17 -22.35
N GLU A 309 -2.78 33.36 -21.14
CA GLU A 309 -2.92 32.46 -20.01
C GLU A 309 -4.18 32.69 -19.17
N ASN A 310 -5.01 33.68 -19.56
CA ASN A 310 -6.21 34.10 -18.80
C ASN A 310 -5.94 34.43 -17.32
N ARG A 311 -4.82 35.08 -17.06
CA ARG A 311 -4.42 35.44 -15.69
C ARG A 311 -5.33 36.52 -15.06
N TYR A 312 -5.94 37.36 -15.89
CA TYR A 312 -6.88 38.41 -15.46
C TYR A 312 -8.35 37.94 -15.53
N LEU A 313 -8.59 36.66 -15.77
CA LEU A 313 -9.92 36.01 -15.70
C LEU A 313 -10.96 36.68 -16.62
N ALA A 314 -10.54 37.16 -17.78
CA ALA A 314 -11.44 37.80 -18.76
C ALA A 314 -12.43 36.79 -19.36
N ARG A 315 -12.13 35.52 -19.34
CA ARG A 315 -12.93 34.37 -19.84
C ARG A 315 -12.99 33.23 -18.85
N GLY A 316 -13.91 32.31 -19.04
CA GLY A 316 -13.96 31.06 -18.26
C GLY A 316 -12.71 30.17 -18.48
N PRO A 317 -12.37 29.29 -17.53
CA PRO A 317 -11.19 28.45 -17.65
C PRO A 317 -11.36 27.40 -18.77
N ARG A 318 -10.27 27.12 -19.49
CA ARG A 318 -10.16 26.00 -20.46
C ARG A 318 -8.96 25.18 -20.06
N ILE A 319 -9.20 24.12 -19.32
CA ILE A 319 -8.17 23.22 -18.82
C ILE A 319 -8.42 21.81 -19.36
N ARG A 320 -7.36 21.10 -19.64
CA ARG A 320 -7.45 19.67 -19.90
C ARG A 320 -7.61 18.94 -18.57
N LEU A 321 -8.52 17.97 -18.53
CA LEU A 321 -8.68 17.08 -17.39
C LEU A 321 -7.49 16.11 -17.29
N ASP A 322 -7.14 15.75 -16.07
CA ASP A 322 -6.14 14.71 -15.81
C ASP A 322 -6.65 13.32 -16.26
N ALA A 323 -5.73 12.39 -16.53
CA ALA A 323 -6.04 11.03 -17.01
C ALA A 323 -7.10 10.33 -16.16
N GLU A 324 -6.99 10.45 -14.84
CA GLU A 324 -7.94 9.89 -13.88
C GLU A 324 -9.33 10.53 -14.01
N GLN A 325 -9.37 11.84 -14.18
CA GLN A 325 -10.62 12.58 -14.33
C GLN A 325 -11.31 12.26 -15.66
N ILE A 326 -10.55 12.11 -16.77
CA ILE A 326 -11.09 11.72 -18.08
C ILE A 326 -11.77 10.37 -17.97
N ARG A 327 -11.10 9.37 -17.39
CA ARG A 327 -11.69 8.05 -17.22
C ARG A 327 -12.91 8.08 -16.29
N ASP A 328 -12.81 8.74 -15.15
CA ASP A 328 -13.92 8.82 -14.19
C ASP A 328 -15.13 9.55 -14.77
N ASN A 329 -14.91 10.58 -15.60
CA ASN A 329 -15.96 11.29 -16.31
C ASN A 329 -16.65 10.36 -17.32
N ALA A 330 -15.89 9.60 -18.11
CA ALA A 330 -16.44 8.63 -19.05
C ALA A 330 -17.32 7.58 -18.35
N LEU A 331 -16.84 7.04 -17.21
CA LEU A 331 -17.60 6.10 -16.40
C LEU A 331 -18.86 6.73 -15.77
N ALA A 332 -18.78 7.98 -15.37
CA ALA A 332 -19.90 8.70 -14.77
C ALA A 332 -21.01 8.98 -15.81
N VAL A 333 -20.63 9.47 -17.00
CA VAL A 333 -21.57 9.77 -18.08
C VAL A 333 -22.25 8.49 -18.62
N SER A 334 -21.50 7.38 -18.67
CA SER A 334 -22.06 6.07 -19.06
C SER A 334 -22.91 5.40 -17.97
N GLY A 335 -22.97 5.97 -16.76
CA GLY A 335 -23.77 5.46 -15.65
C GLY A 335 -23.20 4.24 -14.92
N ILE A 336 -21.96 3.80 -15.26
CA ILE A 336 -21.35 2.59 -14.68
C ILE A 336 -20.31 2.89 -13.60
N LEU A 337 -20.09 4.15 -13.24
CA LEU A 337 -19.12 4.52 -12.21
C LEU A 337 -19.48 3.94 -10.84
N ASN A 338 -18.62 3.07 -10.32
CA ASN A 338 -18.73 2.59 -8.95
C ASN A 338 -18.14 3.62 -7.97
N ARG A 339 -19.01 4.23 -7.15
CA ARG A 339 -18.65 5.31 -6.21
C ARG A 339 -18.19 4.80 -4.83
N LYS A 340 -18.00 3.48 -4.65
CA LYS A 340 -17.51 2.91 -3.39
C LYS A 340 -16.23 3.59 -2.92
N LEU A 341 -16.23 4.09 -1.70
CA LEU A 341 -15.09 4.73 -1.05
C LEU A 341 -14.30 3.72 -0.20
N GLY A 342 -12.98 3.90 -0.16
CA GLY A 342 -12.09 3.09 0.67
C GLY A 342 -11.84 1.69 0.14
N GLY A 343 -11.12 0.88 0.91
CA GLY A 343 -10.73 -0.48 0.56
C GLY A 343 -9.51 -0.56 -0.35
N LEU A 344 -9.21 -1.78 -0.79
CA LEU A 344 -8.06 -2.07 -1.65
C LEU A 344 -8.20 -1.43 -3.03
N GLY A 345 -7.05 -1.13 -3.65
CA GLY A 345 -7.01 -0.71 -5.05
C GLY A 345 -7.48 -1.80 -6.00
N PHE A 346 -7.97 -1.41 -7.16
CA PHE A 346 -8.39 -2.35 -8.20
C PHE A 346 -7.34 -2.48 -9.31
N ARG A 347 -7.29 -3.66 -9.93
CA ARG A 347 -6.47 -3.96 -11.12
C ARG A 347 -7.36 -3.98 -12.34
N GLY A 348 -7.27 -2.91 -13.13
CA GLY A 348 -8.10 -2.68 -14.31
C GLY A 348 -7.62 -3.44 -15.56
N TYR A 349 -8.13 -3.03 -16.73
CA TYR A 349 -7.70 -3.58 -18.01
C TYR A 349 -6.24 -3.23 -18.29
N GLN A 350 -5.49 -4.26 -18.67
CA GLN A 350 -4.10 -4.11 -19.07
C GLN A 350 -3.74 -5.16 -20.12
N PRO A 351 -2.91 -4.82 -21.13
CA PRO A 351 -2.40 -5.82 -22.06
C PRO A 351 -1.65 -6.95 -21.31
N PRO A 352 -1.69 -8.17 -21.81
CA PRO A 352 -0.99 -9.29 -21.19
C PRO A 352 0.53 -9.08 -21.22
N ASN A 353 1.23 -9.71 -20.29
CA ASN A 353 2.70 -9.82 -20.22
C ASN A 353 3.48 -8.49 -20.08
N ILE A 354 2.84 -7.38 -19.73
CA ILE A 354 3.55 -6.09 -19.53
C ILE A 354 4.32 -6.06 -18.20
N TRP A 355 3.86 -6.79 -17.19
CA TRP A 355 4.49 -6.75 -15.88
C TRP A 355 5.70 -7.67 -15.74
N GLU A 356 5.74 -8.78 -16.46
CA GLU A 356 6.83 -9.76 -16.36
C GLU A 356 8.21 -9.18 -16.70
N PRO A 357 8.38 -8.41 -17.79
CA PRO A 357 9.70 -7.88 -18.16
C PRO A 357 10.26 -6.87 -17.16
N VAL A 358 9.38 -6.23 -16.37
CA VAL A 358 9.74 -5.20 -15.38
C VAL A 358 9.63 -5.68 -13.94
N GLY A 359 9.41 -6.98 -13.73
CA GLY A 359 9.33 -7.64 -12.43
C GLY A 359 10.57 -8.49 -12.15
N TYR A 360 11.12 -8.38 -10.94
CA TYR A 360 12.14 -9.34 -10.48
C TYR A 360 11.52 -10.73 -10.32
N GLY A 361 12.35 -11.78 -10.41
CA GLY A 361 11.93 -13.18 -10.33
C GLY A 361 11.04 -13.49 -9.12
N ASP A 362 11.39 -12.93 -7.97
CA ASP A 362 10.71 -13.16 -6.68
C ASP A 362 9.66 -12.08 -6.35
N SER A 363 9.34 -11.19 -7.29
CA SER A 363 8.39 -10.11 -7.05
C SER A 363 6.96 -10.64 -7.02
N ASN A 364 6.23 -10.32 -5.94
CA ASN A 364 4.78 -10.58 -5.82
C ASN A 364 3.94 -9.81 -6.85
N THR A 365 4.55 -8.87 -7.59
CA THR A 365 3.91 -8.10 -8.66
C THR A 365 4.46 -8.48 -10.04
N ARG A 366 5.07 -9.64 -10.20
CA ARG A 366 5.58 -10.10 -11.50
C ARG A 366 4.45 -10.39 -12.47
N TYR A 367 3.41 -11.06 -11.99
CA TYR A 367 2.26 -11.43 -12.80
C TYR A 367 1.09 -10.49 -12.54
N TYR A 368 0.44 -10.07 -13.62
CA TYR A 368 -0.77 -9.26 -13.54
C TYR A 368 -2.00 -10.14 -13.50
N ILE A 369 -2.80 -9.98 -12.45
CA ILE A 369 -4.10 -10.63 -12.34
C ILE A 369 -5.16 -9.52 -12.38
N GLN A 370 -5.86 -9.43 -13.50
CA GLN A 370 -6.95 -8.48 -13.68
C GLN A 370 -8.13 -8.84 -12.77
N GLN A 371 -8.76 -7.85 -12.17
CA GLN A 371 -10.04 -8.04 -11.47
C GLN A 371 -11.20 -8.03 -12.44
N HIS A 372 -12.37 -8.44 -11.97
CA HIS A 372 -13.59 -8.55 -12.76
C HIS A 372 -14.77 -7.93 -12.01
N GLY A 373 -15.89 -7.71 -12.72
CA GLY A 373 -17.11 -7.16 -12.15
C GLY A 373 -17.02 -5.67 -11.82
N ASP A 374 -17.82 -5.22 -10.87
CA ASP A 374 -18.02 -3.81 -10.51
C ASP A 374 -16.77 -3.10 -10.02
N GLU A 375 -15.79 -3.83 -9.49
CA GLU A 375 -14.51 -3.26 -9.02
C GLU A 375 -13.72 -2.62 -10.18
N LEU A 376 -13.89 -3.09 -11.41
CA LEU A 376 -13.25 -2.49 -12.60
C LEU A 376 -13.69 -1.06 -12.87
N TYR A 377 -14.88 -0.70 -12.42
CA TYR A 377 -15.52 0.59 -12.68
C TYR A 377 -15.38 1.57 -11.52
N ARG A 378 -14.55 1.26 -10.55
CA ARG A 378 -14.22 2.19 -9.45
C ARG A 378 -13.50 3.42 -9.96
N ARG A 379 -13.54 4.50 -9.18
CA ARG A 379 -12.81 5.73 -9.47
C ARG A 379 -11.32 5.45 -9.69
N SER A 380 -10.72 6.13 -10.62
CA SER A 380 -9.30 5.99 -10.99
C SER A 380 -8.33 6.24 -9.83
N LEU A 381 -8.76 6.98 -8.80
CA LEU A 381 -8.04 7.13 -7.53
C LEU A 381 -7.67 5.76 -6.90
N TYR A 382 -8.49 4.74 -7.11
CA TYR A 382 -8.27 3.38 -6.59
C TYR A 382 -7.56 2.45 -7.59
N ALA A 383 -7.15 2.95 -8.76
CA ALA A 383 -6.41 2.13 -9.71
C ALA A 383 -5.04 1.74 -9.13
N TYR A 384 -4.72 0.45 -9.16
CA TYR A 384 -3.39 -0.01 -8.78
C TYR A 384 -2.37 0.42 -9.81
N VAL A 385 -1.37 1.20 -9.39
CA VAL A 385 -0.31 1.71 -10.27
C VAL A 385 1.01 1.02 -9.97
N LYS A 386 1.47 0.19 -10.92
CA LYS A 386 2.87 -0.25 -10.94
C LYS A 386 3.68 0.81 -11.67
N ARG A 387 4.58 1.49 -10.97
CA ARG A 387 5.31 2.65 -11.53
C ARG A 387 6.10 2.32 -12.81
N THR A 388 6.61 1.10 -12.93
CA THR A 388 7.37 0.62 -14.09
C THR A 388 6.48 0.18 -15.26
N ALA A 389 5.19 -0.06 -15.03
CA ALA A 389 4.19 -0.43 -16.02
C ALA A 389 2.82 0.14 -15.62
N PRO A 390 2.62 1.47 -15.77
CA PRO A 390 1.39 2.13 -15.36
C PRO A 390 0.20 1.63 -16.18
N PRO A 391 -1.05 1.79 -15.69
CA PRO A 391 -2.23 1.44 -16.44
C PRO A 391 -2.29 2.19 -17.79
N PRO A 392 -2.74 1.56 -18.88
CA PRO A 392 -2.74 2.17 -20.22
C PRO A 392 -3.48 3.50 -20.31
N PHE A 393 -4.61 3.65 -19.60
CA PHE A 393 -5.34 4.92 -19.58
C PHE A 393 -4.53 6.06 -18.99
N MET A 394 -3.66 5.79 -18.02
CA MET A 394 -2.77 6.82 -17.46
C MET A 394 -1.72 7.23 -18.49
N SER A 395 -1.08 6.26 -19.15
CA SER A 395 -0.08 6.54 -20.17
C SER A 395 -0.65 7.24 -21.40
N ASN A 396 -1.85 6.87 -21.83
CA ASN A 396 -2.49 7.45 -23.01
C ASN A 396 -3.00 8.88 -22.81
N PHE A 397 -3.23 9.29 -21.56
CA PHE A 397 -3.70 10.62 -21.19
C PHE A 397 -2.68 11.45 -20.42
N ASP A 398 -1.40 11.20 -20.66
CA ASP A 398 -0.27 11.99 -20.16
C ASP A 398 -0.19 12.07 -18.63
N ALA A 399 -0.49 10.98 -17.92
CA ALA A 399 -0.19 10.90 -16.49
C ALA A 399 1.33 10.93 -16.26
N PRO A 400 1.82 11.50 -15.14
CA PRO A 400 3.23 11.55 -14.83
C PRO A 400 3.85 10.15 -14.77
N ASN A 401 5.06 10.00 -15.27
CA ASN A 401 5.84 8.78 -15.10
C ASN A 401 6.46 8.70 -13.69
N ARG A 402 7.17 7.63 -13.39
CA ARG A 402 7.79 7.44 -12.06
C ARG A 402 8.99 8.35 -11.79
N GLU A 403 9.58 8.92 -12.84
CA GLU A 403 10.88 9.59 -12.77
C GLU A 403 10.74 11.10 -12.61
N THR A 404 9.56 11.62 -12.93
CA THR A 404 9.28 13.06 -12.86
C THR A 404 8.28 13.39 -11.76
N SER A 405 8.61 14.42 -11.01
CA SER A 405 7.70 15.11 -10.11
C SER A 405 7.28 16.43 -10.77
N CYS A 406 5.99 16.68 -10.90
CA CYS A 406 5.50 17.89 -11.52
C CYS A 406 4.46 18.56 -10.61
N THR A 407 4.48 19.89 -10.59
CA THR A 407 3.49 20.70 -9.87
C THR A 407 2.16 20.79 -10.61
N ARG A 408 2.21 20.59 -11.93
CA ARG A 408 1.06 20.52 -12.82
C ARG A 408 1.35 19.53 -13.95
N ARG A 409 0.35 18.75 -14.32
CA ARG A 409 0.41 17.86 -15.50
C ARG A 409 0.14 18.71 -16.75
N GLU A 410 1.14 18.95 -17.56
CA GLU A 410 1.03 19.64 -18.85
C GLU A 410 1.42 18.70 -19.98
N ILE A 411 0.70 18.75 -21.10
CA ILE A 411 1.03 17.99 -22.30
C ILE A 411 2.42 18.40 -22.79
N GLY A 412 3.30 17.42 -23.04
CA GLY A 412 4.62 17.63 -23.62
C GLY A 412 5.72 18.00 -22.63
N ARG A 413 5.43 18.22 -21.35
CA ARG A 413 6.48 18.47 -20.32
C ARG A 413 6.80 17.25 -19.45
N ALA A 414 6.03 16.16 -19.55
CA ALA A 414 6.29 14.93 -18.82
C ALA A 414 7.44 14.09 -19.41
N HIS A 415 8.03 14.52 -20.52
CA HIS A 415 9.07 13.82 -21.24
C HIS A 415 10.38 14.61 -21.41
N VAL A 416 10.57 15.70 -20.66
CA VAL A 416 11.81 16.47 -20.67
C VAL A 416 12.55 16.29 -19.36
#